data_c8c08bd88071f27592710d9cd11ab299
#
_entry.id   c8c08bd88071f27592710d9cd11ab299
#
_cell.length_a   1.000
_cell.length_b   1.000
_cell.length_c   1.000
_cell.angle_alpha   90.00
_cell.angle_beta   90.00
_cell.angle_gamma   90.00
#
_symmetry.space_group_name_H-M   'P 1'
#
loop_
_entity.id
_entity.type
_entity.pdbx_description
1 polymer ?
#
loop_
_entity_poly.entity_id
_entity_poly.type
_entity_poly.pdbx_seq_one_letter_code
_entity_poly.pdbx_strand_id
1 'polypeptide(L)'
;IYENARGRQPALPPTNDAGQLHFFYSGQVGEFSHVSLKSVLDGTVPASEFKDCIVLLGPYAPGFQDAYASAAERGNPMYGVEIQANIIQALMDGKTALAVPAWMYLAVVCPLLLIFFFLAQRQKLLPTLLTCLTLLALHMLVGRRLAAEGYTKTQAYFALLILLLIGYFIVKKYLIEQYKRKKMLSAFKKYVAPQVVDELEKEGNFDLKLGGEKRKVAVLFVDIRGFTPLSESLEPEQVVSILNQYLDLTSTSILNNYGMLDKFIGDATMAVFNAPFDLDDYIYKAVKAAADMRAGADVLSRKLAEQFGRSVSFGIGVNCGEAVVGNIGSEFRMDYTAIGDTVNTAARLESRAAAGEILISKAVHDALEGRITTEEVGQMELKGKAKAVTVYRVLEIE
;
A
#
# COMPACT_ATOMS: atom_id res chain seq x y z
N ILE A 1 -19.26 40.43 -49.96
CA ILE A 1 -18.75 41.46 -50.91
C ILE A 1 -18.13 40.77 -52.13
N TYR A 2 -17.19 39.81 -51.94
CA TYR A 2 -16.51 39.13 -53.04
C TYR A 2 -17.46 38.34 -53.97
N GLU A 3 -18.40 37.56 -53.42
CA GLU A 3 -19.39 36.83 -54.21
C GLU A 3 -20.37 37.76 -54.95
N ASN A 4 -20.78 38.82 -54.26
CA ASN A 4 -21.61 39.86 -54.92
C ASN A 4 -20.91 40.57 -56.08
N ALA A 5 -19.57 40.80 -55.94
CA ALA A 5 -18.78 41.38 -56.99
C ALA A 5 -18.68 40.46 -58.23
N ARG A 6 -18.88 39.14 -58.05
CA ARG A 6 -18.94 38.13 -59.11
C ARG A 6 -20.33 37.78 -59.58
N GLY A 7 -21.36 38.51 -59.10
CA GLY A 7 -22.76 38.26 -59.47
C GLY A 7 -23.34 36.96 -58.91
N ARG A 8 -22.72 36.38 -57.88
CA ARG A 8 -23.20 35.18 -57.18
C ARG A 8 -23.96 35.58 -55.91
N GLN A 9 -25.03 34.87 -55.59
CA GLN A 9 -25.64 35.01 -54.29
C GLN A 9 -24.68 34.46 -53.21
N PRO A 10 -24.34 35.27 -52.20
CA PRO A 10 -23.44 34.81 -51.14
C PRO A 10 -24.08 33.66 -50.34
N ALA A 11 -23.49 32.51 -50.39
CA ALA A 11 -23.85 31.47 -49.44
C ALA A 11 -23.29 31.87 -48.04
N LEU A 12 -24.15 31.86 -47.04
CA LEU A 12 -23.71 32.10 -45.66
C LEU A 12 -22.76 30.99 -45.24
N PRO A 13 -21.59 31.32 -44.66
CA PRO A 13 -20.68 30.30 -44.19
C PRO A 13 -21.31 29.51 -43.04
N PRO A 14 -20.95 28.22 -42.87
CA PRO A 14 -21.48 27.42 -41.81
C PRO A 14 -21.03 27.96 -40.46
N THR A 15 -21.98 28.20 -39.56
CA THR A 15 -21.74 28.66 -38.18
C THR A 15 -22.23 27.61 -37.20
N ASN A 16 -21.69 27.60 -35.97
CA ASN A 16 -22.24 26.78 -34.89
C ASN A 16 -23.58 27.38 -34.38
N ASP A 17 -24.21 26.69 -33.40
CA ASP A 17 -25.47 27.11 -32.79
C ASP A 17 -25.39 28.52 -32.13
N ALA A 18 -24.21 28.98 -31.77
CA ALA A 18 -23.93 30.29 -31.19
C ALA A 18 -23.62 31.35 -32.28
N GLY A 19 -23.77 31.04 -33.56
CA GLY A 19 -23.46 31.93 -34.68
C GLY A 19 -21.96 32.17 -34.90
N GLN A 20 -21.10 31.36 -34.33
CA GLN A 20 -19.64 31.50 -34.49
C GLN A 20 -19.13 30.74 -35.70
N LEU A 21 -18.25 31.37 -36.45
CA LEU A 21 -17.53 30.78 -37.58
C LEU A 21 -16.20 30.17 -37.09
N HIS A 22 -15.98 28.90 -37.38
CA HIS A 22 -14.69 28.28 -37.20
C HIS A 22 -13.95 28.23 -38.56
N PHE A 23 -12.67 28.64 -38.59
CA PHE A 23 -11.86 28.68 -39.80
C PHE A 23 -10.45 28.19 -39.49
N PHE A 24 -9.75 27.72 -40.54
CA PHE A 24 -8.33 27.42 -40.47
C PHE A 24 -7.53 28.62 -40.98
N TYR A 25 -6.49 29.00 -40.26
CA TYR A 25 -5.56 30.03 -40.70
C TYR A 25 -4.91 29.60 -42.00
N SER A 26 -4.88 30.49 -43.00
CA SER A 26 -4.24 30.28 -44.29
C SER A 26 -2.83 30.86 -44.35
N GLY A 27 -2.55 31.89 -43.50
CA GLY A 27 -1.25 32.53 -43.38
C GLY A 27 -0.80 32.69 -41.94
N GLN A 28 0.52 32.70 -41.74
CA GLN A 28 1.17 32.98 -40.46
C GLN A 28 1.28 34.50 -40.22
N VAL A 29 1.80 34.91 -39.07
CA VAL A 29 2.02 36.32 -38.71
C VAL A 29 3.05 36.94 -39.71
N GLY A 30 2.68 38.02 -40.35
CA GLY A 30 3.51 38.73 -41.31
C GLY A 30 3.58 38.13 -42.72
N GLU A 31 2.80 37.08 -43.00
CA GLU A 31 2.82 36.39 -44.31
C GLU A 31 2.01 37.14 -45.39
N PHE A 32 0.99 37.88 -45.01
CA PHE A 32 0.24 38.71 -45.91
C PHE A 32 1.03 39.95 -46.33
N SER A 33 1.04 40.29 -47.63
CA SER A 33 1.70 41.47 -48.14
C SER A 33 1.09 42.73 -47.52
N HIS A 34 1.93 43.59 -46.96
CA HIS A 34 1.52 44.84 -46.34
C HIS A 34 2.29 46.03 -46.89
N VAL A 35 1.59 47.12 -46.98
CA VAL A 35 2.14 48.39 -47.56
C VAL A 35 1.77 49.52 -46.60
N SER A 36 2.70 50.43 -46.34
CA SER A 36 2.42 51.60 -45.52
C SER A 36 1.39 52.52 -46.22
N LEU A 37 0.36 52.95 -45.47
CA LEU A 37 -0.61 53.93 -45.97
C LEU A 37 0.07 55.21 -46.47
N LYS A 38 1.17 55.63 -45.80
CA LYS A 38 1.96 56.78 -46.22
C LYS A 38 2.52 56.57 -47.63
N SER A 39 3.09 55.42 -47.95
CA SER A 39 3.65 55.10 -49.26
C SER A 39 2.59 55.10 -50.37
N VAL A 40 1.36 54.72 -50.01
CA VAL A 40 0.23 54.80 -50.95
C VAL A 40 -0.20 56.25 -51.20
N LEU A 41 -0.26 57.08 -50.13
CA LEU A 41 -0.63 58.48 -50.26
C LEU A 41 0.44 59.33 -50.96
N ASP A 42 1.73 58.97 -50.76
CA ASP A 42 2.86 59.66 -51.44
C ASP A 42 3.02 59.20 -52.92
N GLY A 43 2.19 58.27 -53.40
CA GLY A 43 2.22 57.76 -54.78
C GLY A 43 3.42 56.88 -55.10
N THR A 44 4.18 56.45 -54.10
CA THR A 44 5.37 55.58 -54.29
C THR A 44 5.02 54.12 -54.59
N VAL A 45 3.78 53.73 -54.37
CA VAL A 45 3.26 52.38 -54.67
C VAL A 45 2.33 52.50 -55.89
N PRO A 46 2.59 51.78 -56.96
CA PRO A 46 1.78 51.87 -58.16
C PRO A 46 0.39 51.22 -57.93
N ALA A 47 -0.65 51.83 -58.53
CA ALA A 47 -2.02 51.33 -58.44
C ALA A 47 -2.20 49.89 -58.97
N SER A 48 -1.28 49.43 -59.82
CA SER A 48 -1.27 48.06 -60.35
C SER A 48 -1.06 46.97 -59.27
N GLU A 49 -0.45 47.30 -58.16
CA GLU A 49 -0.28 46.36 -57.04
C GLU A 49 -1.60 46.01 -56.28
N PHE A 50 -2.59 46.90 -56.44
CA PHE A 50 -3.90 46.67 -55.84
C PHE A 50 -4.92 46.09 -56.85
N LYS A 51 -4.49 45.77 -58.01
CA LYS A 51 -5.35 45.21 -59.05
C LYS A 51 -5.71 43.76 -58.68
N ASP A 52 -7.00 43.45 -58.77
CA ASP A 52 -7.57 42.15 -58.46
C ASP A 52 -7.32 41.66 -57.03
N CYS A 53 -7.01 42.57 -56.05
CA CYS A 53 -6.76 42.30 -54.69
C CYS A 53 -7.91 42.77 -53.78
N ILE A 54 -8.14 42.10 -52.67
CA ILE A 54 -8.92 42.63 -51.54
C ILE A 54 -7.97 43.38 -50.62
N VAL A 55 -8.15 44.68 -50.51
CA VAL A 55 -7.30 45.54 -49.68
C VAL A 55 -7.95 45.76 -48.32
N LEU A 56 -7.25 45.43 -47.25
CA LEU A 56 -7.68 45.68 -45.87
C LEU A 56 -6.86 46.88 -45.33
N LEU A 57 -7.54 47.81 -44.71
CA LEU A 57 -6.92 48.92 -44.00
C LEU A 57 -7.10 48.75 -42.52
N GLY A 58 -6.01 48.70 -41.78
CA GLY A 58 -6.05 48.51 -40.34
C GLY A 58 -4.74 48.85 -39.66
N PRO A 59 -4.71 48.97 -38.30
CA PRO A 59 -3.51 49.21 -37.57
C PRO A 59 -2.57 48.00 -37.64
N TYR A 60 -1.28 48.27 -37.89
CA TYR A 60 -0.23 47.25 -38.00
C TYR A 60 1.02 47.72 -37.25
N ALA A 61 0.86 48.04 -35.96
CA ALA A 61 1.96 48.45 -35.09
C ALA A 61 1.64 48.17 -33.61
N PRO A 62 2.66 47.89 -32.76
CA PRO A 62 2.48 47.54 -31.38
C PRO A 62 1.72 48.56 -30.50
N GLY A 63 1.73 49.83 -30.87
CA GLY A 63 1.10 50.93 -30.11
C GLY A 63 -0.42 51.00 -30.20
N PHE A 64 -1.07 50.25 -31.08
CA PHE A 64 -2.53 50.36 -31.30
C PHE A 64 -3.37 49.33 -30.54
N GLN A 65 -2.73 48.48 -29.73
CA GLN A 65 -3.40 47.44 -28.91
C GLN A 65 -4.37 46.52 -29.69
N ASP A 66 -4.18 46.36 -30.99
CA ASP A 66 -4.97 45.51 -31.91
C ASP A 66 -4.17 44.24 -32.25
N ALA A 67 -3.59 43.60 -31.25
CA ALA A 67 -2.79 42.40 -31.43
C ALA A 67 -3.30 41.28 -30.50
N TYR A 68 -3.57 40.10 -31.06
CA TYR A 68 -4.21 39.00 -30.42
C TYR A 68 -3.36 37.75 -30.52
N ALA A 69 -3.38 36.92 -29.47
CA ALA A 69 -2.80 35.58 -29.51
C ALA A 69 -3.57 34.73 -30.52
N SER A 70 -2.87 34.20 -31.53
CA SER A 70 -3.47 33.35 -32.56
C SER A 70 -3.01 31.89 -32.43
N ALA A 71 -3.79 30.97 -33.00
CA ALA A 71 -3.41 29.57 -33.13
C ALA A 71 -2.42 29.31 -34.28
N ALA A 72 -2.17 30.29 -35.12
CA ALA A 72 -1.29 30.17 -36.31
C ALA A 72 0.19 30.12 -35.89
N GLU A 73 0.57 30.91 -34.87
CA GLU A 73 1.96 30.94 -34.41
C GLU A 73 2.06 31.09 -32.90
N ARG A 74 2.96 30.34 -32.27
CA ARG A 74 3.20 30.42 -30.81
C ARG A 74 4.22 31.52 -30.50
N GLY A 75 3.78 32.54 -29.78
CA GLY A 75 4.65 33.56 -29.18
C GLY A 75 4.56 34.92 -29.84
N ASN A 76 4.15 35.03 -31.10
CA ASN A 76 3.96 36.30 -31.77
C ASN A 76 2.46 36.64 -31.90
N PRO A 77 1.99 37.78 -31.39
CA PRO A 77 0.61 38.18 -31.56
C PRO A 77 0.35 38.55 -33.04
N MET A 78 -0.84 38.16 -33.54
CA MET A 78 -1.32 38.51 -34.86
C MET A 78 -2.15 39.79 -34.79
N TYR A 79 -1.93 40.73 -35.67
CA TYR A 79 -2.75 41.95 -35.71
C TYR A 79 -4.16 41.67 -36.19
N GLY A 80 -5.13 42.45 -35.71
CA GLY A 80 -6.54 42.27 -36.06
C GLY A 80 -6.79 42.30 -37.57
N VAL A 81 -6.11 43.15 -38.28
CA VAL A 81 -6.20 43.21 -39.77
C VAL A 81 -5.70 41.92 -40.44
N GLU A 82 -4.69 41.25 -39.90
CA GLU A 82 -4.23 39.94 -40.39
C GLU A 82 -5.21 38.83 -40.09
N ILE A 83 -5.84 38.88 -38.89
CA ILE A 83 -6.91 37.94 -38.55
C ILE A 83 -8.07 38.08 -39.55
N GLN A 84 -8.46 39.29 -39.88
CA GLN A 84 -9.50 39.55 -40.91
C GLN A 84 -9.06 39.03 -42.28
N ALA A 85 -7.81 39.21 -42.67
CA ALA A 85 -7.26 38.66 -43.90
C ALA A 85 -7.36 37.13 -43.94
N ASN A 86 -6.98 36.47 -42.84
CA ASN A 86 -7.11 35.01 -42.66
C ASN A 86 -8.56 34.53 -42.77
N ILE A 87 -9.53 35.25 -42.15
CA ILE A 87 -10.96 34.93 -42.25
C ILE A 87 -11.43 35.02 -43.69
N ILE A 88 -11.09 36.10 -44.39
CA ILE A 88 -11.47 36.32 -45.81
C ILE A 88 -10.86 35.25 -46.69
N GLN A 89 -9.58 34.97 -46.53
CA GLN A 89 -8.88 33.94 -47.28
C GLN A 89 -9.48 32.56 -47.04
N ALA A 90 -9.77 32.20 -45.77
CA ALA A 90 -10.41 30.93 -45.43
C ALA A 90 -11.81 30.78 -46.06
N LEU A 91 -12.58 31.89 -46.13
CA LEU A 91 -13.89 31.88 -46.81
C LEU A 91 -13.74 31.70 -48.31
N MET A 92 -12.73 32.34 -48.93
CA MET A 92 -12.43 32.22 -50.37
C MET A 92 -11.97 30.81 -50.73
N ASP A 93 -11.13 30.21 -49.88
CA ASP A 93 -10.57 28.87 -50.07
C ASP A 93 -11.55 27.74 -49.64
N GLY A 94 -12.69 28.08 -49.05
CA GLY A 94 -13.61 27.08 -48.46
C GLY A 94 -13.03 26.36 -47.22
N LYS A 95 -12.01 26.93 -46.58
CA LYS A 95 -11.35 26.38 -45.39
C LYS A 95 -12.07 26.75 -44.10
N THR A 96 -13.37 26.63 -44.09
CA THR A 96 -14.21 26.77 -42.88
C THR A 96 -14.40 25.43 -42.22
N ALA A 97 -14.52 25.43 -40.90
CA ALA A 97 -14.69 24.19 -40.13
C ALA A 97 -16.05 24.15 -39.40
N LEU A 98 -16.66 23.00 -39.41
CA LEU A 98 -17.87 22.71 -38.61
C LEU A 98 -17.47 22.15 -37.24
N ALA A 99 -18.03 22.69 -36.15
CA ALA A 99 -17.85 22.12 -34.87
C ALA A 99 -18.68 20.82 -34.74
N VAL A 100 -18.03 19.73 -34.32
CA VAL A 100 -18.76 18.51 -34.01
C VAL A 100 -19.68 18.79 -32.82
N PRO A 101 -20.99 18.53 -32.90
CA PRO A 101 -21.91 18.74 -31.78
C PRO A 101 -21.49 17.92 -30.55
N ALA A 102 -21.46 18.57 -29.39
CA ALA A 102 -20.98 17.94 -28.14
C ALA A 102 -21.73 16.65 -27.79
N TRP A 103 -23.04 16.60 -28.05
CA TRP A 103 -23.86 15.43 -27.78
C TRP A 103 -23.47 14.21 -28.64
N MET A 104 -23.13 14.39 -29.92
CA MET A 104 -22.66 13.32 -30.80
C MET A 104 -21.34 12.75 -30.30
N TYR A 105 -20.43 13.62 -29.90
CA TYR A 105 -19.15 13.22 -29.33
C TYR A 105 -19.33 12.44 -28.03
N LEU A 106 -20.15 12.93 -27.10
CA LEU A 106 -20.45 12.27 -25.83
C LEU A 106 -21.15 10.92 -26.03
N ALA A 107 -22.08 10.81 -26.98
CA ALA A 107 -22.80 9.57 -27.28
C ALA A 107 -21.86 8.42 -27.72
N VAL A 108 -20.73 8.73 -28.35
CA VAL A 108 -19.75 7.73 -28.76
C VAL A 108 -18.69 7.49 -27.68
N VAL A 109 -18.18 8.54 -27.08
CA VAL A 109 -17.03 8.47 -26.15
C VAL A 109 -17.44 7.91 -24.79
N CYS A 110 -18.59 8.29 -24.23
CA CYS A 110 -19.00 7.84 -22.91
C CYS A 110 -19.18 6.31 -22.81
N PRO A 111 -19.89 5.63 -23.72
CA PRO A 111 -20.00 4.19 -23.69
C PRO A 111 -18.65 3.46 -23.80
N LEU A 112 -17.77 3.95 -24.69
CA LEU A 112 -16.43 3.38 -24.85
C LEU A 112 -15.59 3.50 -23.57
N LEU A 113 -15.64 4.65 -22.89
CA LEU A 113 -14.96 4.86 -21.63
C LEU A 113 -15.55 4.02 -20.51
N LEU A 114 -16.87 3.82 -20.46
CA LEU A 114 -17.51 2.95 -19.49
C LEU A 114 -17.10 1.49 -19.69
N ILE A 115 -17.14 0.99 -20.90
CA ILE A 115 -16.68 -0.37 -21.25
C ILE A 115 -15.20 -0.52 -20.83
N PHE A 116 -14.37 0.43 -21.21
CA PHE A 116 -12.96 0.44 -20.83
C PHE A 116 -12.80 0.42 -19.31
N PHE A 117 -13.54 1.27 -18.57
CA PHE A 117 -13.47 1.33 -17.11
C PHE A 117 -13.77 -0.02 -16.46
N PHE A 118 -14.83 -0.72 -16.89
CA PHE A 118 -15.17 -2.03 -16.36
C PHE A 118 -14.14 -3.10 -16.72
N LEU A 119 -13.61 -3.11 -17.93
CA LEU A 119 -12.57 -4.05 -18.35
C LEU A 119 -11.26 -3.81 -17.58
N ALA A 120 -10.87 -2.56 -17.42
CA ALA A 120 -9.64 -2.15 -16.73
C ALA A 120 -9.61 -2.54 -15.25
N GLN A 121 -10.79 -2.69 -14.61
CA GLN A 121 -10.87 -3.13 -13.22
C GLN A 121 -10.33 -4.56 -13.01
N ARG A 122 -10.47 -5.42 -14.01
CA ARG A 122 -10.04 -6.83 -13.96
C ARG A 122 -8.61 -7.05 -14.45
N GLN A 123 -8.02 -6.08 -15.14
CA GLN A 123 -6.68 -6.20 -15.70
C GLN A 123 -5.58 -5.84 -14.68
N LYS A 124 -4.35 -6.30 -14.93
CA LYS A 124 -3.16 -5.82 -14.22
C LYS A 124 -2.85 -4.36 -14.56
N LEU A 125 -2.01 -3.68 -13.78
CA LEU A 125 -1.71 -2.25 -13.97
C LEU A 125 -1.14 -1.96 -15.37
N LEU A 126 -0.11 -2.70 -15.80
CA LEU A 126 0.58 -2.46 -17.06
C LEU A 126 -0.35 -2.55 -18.29
N PRO A 127 -1.16 -3.61 -18.50
CA PRO A 127 -2.15 -3.64 -19.59
C PRO A 127 -3.14 -2.47 -19.54
N THR A 128 -3.56 -2.06 -18.33
CA THR A 128 -4.46 -0.90 -18.16
C THR A 128 -3.82 0.39 -18.66
N LEU A 129 -2.55 0.64 -18.32
CA LEU A 129 -1.82 1.83 -18.79
C LEU A 129 -1.63 1.80 -20.31
N LEU A 130 -1.27 0.65 -20.86
CA LEU A 130 -1.12 0.48 -22.32
C LEU A 130 -2.44 0.77 -23.05
N THR A 131 -3.57 0.26 -22.55
CA THR A 131 -4.88 0.55 -23.16
C THR A 131 -5.28 2.02 -23.01
N CYS A 132 -4.95 2.70 -21.92
CA CYS A 132 -5.14 4.16 -21.81
C CYS A 132 -4.33 4.93 -22.86
N LEU A 133 -3.06 4.57 -23.06
CA LEU A 133 -2.19 5.19 -24.05
C LEU A 133 -2.68 4.95 -25.49
N THR A 134 -3.13 3.73 -25.79
CA THR A 134 -3.69 3.41 -27.11
C THR A 134 -4.98 4.18 -27.38
N LEU A 135 -5.87 4.33 -26.39
CA LEU A 135 -7.08 5.14 -26.51
C LEU A 135 -6.75 6.62 -26.74
N LEU A 136 -5.75 7.15 -26.05
CA LEU A 136 -5.29 8.53 -26.24
C LEU A 136 -4.72 8.72 -27.65
N ALA A 137 -3.87 7.82 -28.12
CA ALA A 137 -3.29 7.86 -29.45
C ALA A 137 -4.38 7.78 -30.55
N LEU A 138 -5.33 6.86 -30.40
CA LEU A 138 -6.47 6.72 -31.31
C LEU A 138 -7.31 7.99 -31.35
N HIS A 139 -7.60 8.56 -30.17
CA HIS A 139 -8.35 9.82 -30.08
C HIS A 139 -7.67 10.97 -30.81
N MET A 140 -6.35 11.11 -30.64
CA MET A 140 -5.55 12.10 -31.37
C MET A 140 -5.57 11.87 -32.88
N LEU A 141 -5.46 10.61 -33.33
CA LEU A 141 -5.51 10.24 -34.74
C LEU A 141 -6.87 10.59 -35.36
N VAL A 142 -7.96 10.22 -34.70
CA VAL A 142 -9.34 10.56 -35.13
C VAL A 142 -9.51 12.08 -35.18
N GLY A 143 -8.98 12.80 -34.18
CA GLY A 143 -9.04 14.26 -34.17
C GLY A 143 -8.33 14.89 -35.36
N ARG A 144 -7.15 14.39 -35.76
CA ARG A 144 -6.42 14.84 -36.94
C ARG A 144 -7.19 14.55 -38.24
N ARG A 145 -7.80 13.38 -38.35
CA ARG A 145 -8.64 13.03 -39.52
C ARG A 145 -9.85 13.96 -39.67
N LEU A 146 -10.60 14.16 -38.58
CA LEU A 146 -11.74 15.08 -38.59
C LEU A 146 -11.33 16.51 -38.90
N ALA A 147 -10.18 16.99 -38.40
CA ALA A 147 -9.67 18.30 -38.76
C ALA A 147 -9.32 18.43 -40.26
N ALA A 148 -8.76 17.36 -40.85
CA ALA A 148 -8.48 17.34 -42.31
C ALA A 148 -9.77 17.36 -43.17
N GLU A 149 -10.89 16.87 -42.61
CA GLU A 149 -12.22 16.89 -43.25
C GLU A 149 -13.02 18.16 -42.94
N GLY A 150 -12.41 19.14 -42.28
CA GLY A 150 -13.06 20.40 -41.94
C GLY A 150 -13.90 20.39 -40.63
N TYR A 151 -13.71 19.39 -39.76
CA TYR A 151 -14.40 19.38 -38.49
C TYR A 151 -13.45 19.75 -37.33
N THR A 152 -13.93 20.61 -36.43
CA THR A 152 -13.19 20.94 -35.22
C THR A 152 -13.87 20.31 -34.03
N LYS A 153 -13.05 19.82 -33.06
CA LYS A 153 -13.52 19.32 -31.74
C LYS A 153 -12.53 19.68 -30.64
N THR A 154 -13.05 19.87 -29.46
CA THR A 154 -12.24 20.11 -28.28
C THR A 154 -11.58 18.80 -27.82
N GLN A 155 -10.27 18.66 -28.04
CA GLN A 155 -9.52 17.45 -27.69
C GLN A 155 -9.04 17.43 -26.23
N ALA A 156 -8.92 18.60 -25.60
CA ALA A 156 -8.32 18.77 -24.29
C ALA A 156 -9.08 18.04 -23.17
N TYR A 157 -10.40 18.07 -23.20
CA TYR A 157 -11.23 17.44 -22.13
C TYR A 157 -11.09 15.91 -22.12
N PHE A 158 -10.98 15.29 -23.29
CA PHE A 158 -10.79 13.85 -23.36
C PHE A 158 -9.41 13.45 -22.86
N ALA A 159 -8.36 14.18 -23.24
CA ALA A 159 -7.02 13.94 -22.75
C ALA A 159 -6.94 14.08 -21.22
N LEU A 160 -7.57 15.13 -20.66
CA LEU A 160 -7.67 15.32 -19.22
C LEU A 160 -8.39 14.16 -18.54
N LEU A 161 -9.52 13.71 -19.10
CA LEU A 161 -10.28 12.59 -18.55
C LEU A 161 -9.47 11.28 -18.54
N ILE A 162 -8.73 10.98 -19.60
CA ILE A 162 -7.82 9.81 -19.64
C ILE A 162 -6.72 9.94 -18.59
N LEU A 163 -6.12 11.12 -18.41
CA LEU A 163 -5.12 11.34 -17.35
C LEU A 163 -5.70 11.12 -15.95
N LEU A 164 -6.90 11.59 -15.69
CA LEU A 164 -7.61 11.36 -14.41
C LEU A 164 -7.90 9.87 -14.21
N LEU A 165 -8.31 9.14 -15.26
CA LEU A 165 -8.51 7.69 -15.19
C LEU A 165 -7.20 6.94 -14.92
N ILE A 166 -6.10 7.34 -15.55
CA ILE A 166 -4.77 6.78 -15.27
C ILE A 166 -4.42 6.97 -13.79
N GLY A 167 -4.54 8.21 -13.28
CA GLY A 167 -4.31 8.52 -11.88
C GLY A 167 -5.17 7.68 -10.93
N TYR A 168 -6.47 7.58 -11.22
CA TYR A 168 -7.41 6.75 -10.46
C TYR A 168 -6.98 5.27 -10.42
N PHE A 169 -6.62 4.66 -11.57
CA PHE A 169 -6.22 3.26 -11.60
C PHE A 169 -4.89 3.00 -10.90
N ILE A 170 -3.92 3.92 -11.00
CA ILE A 170 -2.65 3.82 -10.28
C ILE A 170 -2.92 3.81 -8.77
N VAL A 171 -3.64 4.81 -8.27
CA VAL A 171 -3.94 4.96 -6.84
C VAL A 171 -4.75 3.75 -6.33
N LYS A 172 -5.82 3.37 -7.04
CA LYS A 172 -6.67 2.24 -6.66
C LYS A 172 -5.87 0.94 -6.56
N LYS A 173 -5.06 0.62 -7.58
CA LYS A 173 -4.28 -0.63 -7.61
C LYS A 173 -3.18 -0.62 -6.56
N TYR A 174 -2.53 0.53 -6.32
CA TYR A 174 -1.59 0.69 -5.23
C TYR A 174 -2.24 0.44 -3.86
N LEU A 175 -3.39 1.05 -3.59
CA LEU A 175 -4.12 0.85 -2.32
C LEU A 175 -4.56 -0.60 -2.12
N ILE A 176 -5.05 -1.27 -3.17
CA ILE A 176 -5.44 -2.68 -3.11
C ILE A 176 -4.22 -3.56 -2.80
N GLU A 177 -3.07 -3.30 -3.41
CA GLU A 177 -1.85 -4.06 -3.17
C GLU A 177 -1.35 -3.87 -1.74
N GLN A 178 -1.34 -2.63 -1.24
CA GLN A 178 -1.01 -2.33 0.16
C GLN A 178 -1.96 -3.03 1.14
N TYR A 179 -3.27 -3.02 0.85
CA TYR A 179 -4.25 -3.71 1.68
C TYR A 179 -4.02 -5.23 1.71
N LYS A 180 -3.77 -5.85 0.55
CA LYS A 180 -3.46 -7.28 0.45
C LYS A 180 -2.19 -7.63 1.21
N ARG A 181 -1.13 -6.82 1.05
CA ARG A 181 0.14 -6.98 1.77
C ARG A 181 -0.08 -6.92 3.29
N LYS A 182 -0.79 -5.90 3.79
CA LYS A 182 -1.11 -5.77 5.21
C LYS A 182 -1.92 -6.95 5.74
N LYS A 183 -2.93 -7.40 4.99
CA LYS A 183 -3.76 -8.55 5.38
C LYS A 183 -2.93 -9.85 5.42
N MET A 184 -2.04 -10.05 4.45
CA MET A 184 -1.15 -11.21 4.43
C MET A 184 -0.17 -11.19 5.61
N LEU A 185 0.47 -10.05 5.89
CA LEU A 185 1.33 -9.86 7.05
C LEU A 185 0.59 -10.09 8.37
N SER A 186 -0.62 -9.55 8.51
CA SER A 186 -1.46 -9.78 9.70
C SER A 186 -1.84 -11.25 9.90
N ALA A 187 -2.08 -11.99 8.80
CA ALA A 187 -2.30 -13.42 8.88
C ALA A 187 -1.01 -14.16 9.27
N PHE A 188 0.13 -13.76 8.71
CA PHE A 188 1.45 -14.36 8.99
C PHE A 188 1.88 -14.15 10.45
N LYS A 189 1.61 -12.98 11.04
CA LYS A 189 1.84 -12.68 12.46
C LYS A 189 1.07 -13.60 13.43
N LYS A 190 0.08 -14.35 12.95
CA LYS A 190 -0.61 -15.37 13.77
C LYS A 190 0.11 -16.72 13.83
N TYR A 191 1.02 -16.97 12.90
CA TYR A 191 1.75 -18.23 12.78
C TYR A 191 3.23 -18.11 13.14
N VAL A 192 3.76 -16.90 13.13
CA VAL A 192 5.15 -16.59 13.48
C VAL A 192 5.13 -15.53 14.59
N ALA A 193 6.06 -15.62 15.53
CA ALA A 193 6.16 -14.64 16.62
C ALA A 193 6.18 -13.20 16.05
N PRO A 194 5.32 -12.30 16.54
CA PRO A 194 5.18 -10.94 15.99
C PRO A 194 6.51 -10.19 15.92
N GLN A 195 7.38 -10.39 16.92
CA GLN A 195 8.69 -9.77 17.00
C GLN A 195 9.62 -10.18 15.83
N VAL A 196 9.56 -11.44 15.41
CA VAL A 196 10.32 -11.95 14.24
C VAL A 196 9.82 -11.32 12.95
N VAL A 197 8.49 -11.17 12.80
CA VAL A 197 7.90 -10.54 11.62
C VAL A 197 8.25 -9.05 11.56
N ASP A 198 8.25 -8.36 12.70
CA ASP A 198 8.61 -6.94 12.80
C ASP A 198 10.09 -6.70 12.42
N GLU A 199 10.98 -7.66 12.73
CA GLU A 199 12.39 -7.59 12.31
C GLU A 199 12.54 -7.76 10.80
N LEU A 200 11.90 -8.77 10.23
CA LEU A 200 11.90 -8.99 8.79
C LEU A 200 11.33 -7.79 8.02
N GLU A 201 10.36 -7.10 8.61
CA GLU A 201 9.77 -5.89 8.02
C GLU A 201 10.72 -4.69 8.07
N LYS A 202 11.49 -4.53 9.17
CA LYS A 202 12.48 -3.46 9.33
C LYS A 202 13.69 -3.64 8.41
N GLU A 203 14.21 -4.84 8.34
CA GLU A 203 15.36 -5.14 7.47
C GLU A 203 15.01 -5.13 5.99
N GLY A 204 13.73 -5.26 5.63
CA GLY A 204 13.27 -5.34 4.24
C GLY A 204 13.76 -6.59 3.51
N ASN A 205 14.43 -7.49 4.22
CA ASN A 205 15.01 -8.73 3.70
C ASN A 205 14.24 -9.92 4.26
N PHE A 206 13.49 -10.60 3.41
CA PHE A 206 12.75 -11.82 3.75
C PHE A 206 13.55 -13.10 3.44
N ASP A 207 14.86 -12.98 3.24
CA ASP A 207 15.72 -14.12 2.96
C ASP A 207 16.10 -14.84 4.26
N LEU A 208 15.20 -15.70 4.75
CA LEU A 208 15.38 -16.48 5.96
C LEU A 208 16.42 -17.58 5.72
N LYS A 209 17.62 -17.39 6.23
CA LYS A 209 18.69 -18.41 6.18
C LYS A 209 18.64 -19.28 7.42
N LEU A 210 18.91 -20.58 7.23
CA LEU A 210 19.15 -21.50 8.34
C LEU A 210 20.39 -21.07 9.12
N GLY A 211 20.29 -21.10 10.44
CA GLY A 211 21.39 -20.76 11.34
C GLY A 211 20.88 -20.18 12.66
N GLY A 212 21.80 -20.03 13.59
CA GLY A 212 21.50 -19.42 14.88
C GLY A 212 22.76 -18.85 15.51
N GLU A 213 22.56 -17.96 16.45
CA GLU A 213 23.62 -17.33 17.25
C GLU A 213 23.55 -17.77 18.72
N LYS A 214 24.68 -17.76 19.37
CA LYS A 214 24.77 -18.02 20.81
C LYS A 214 24.33 -16.77 21.57
N ARG A 215 23.28 -16.91 22.37
CA ARG A 215 22.64 -15.79 23.07
C ARG A 215 22.31 -16.17 24.50
N LYS A 216 22.40 -15.21 25.43
CA LYS A 216 21.92 -15.39 26.80
C LYS A 216 20.42 -15.16 26.80
N VAL A 217 19.63 -16.13 27.22
CA VAL A 217 18.16 -16.08 27.25
C VAL A 217 17.62 -16.56 28.59
N ALA A 218 16.37 -16.18 28.87
CA ALA A 218 15.55 -16.91 29.82
C ALA A 218 14.49 -17.68 29.05
N VAL A 219 14.25 -18.91 29.45
CA VAL A 219 13.27 -19.82 28.82
C VAL A 219 12.24 -20.20 29.83
N LEU A 220 10.98 -20.08 29.45
CA LEU A 220 9.81 -20.44 30.24
C LEU A 220 9.05 -21.56 29.53
N PHE A 221 8.72 -22.59 30.28
CA PHE A 221 7.74 -23.62 29.94
C PHE A 221 6.57 -23.58 30.91
N VAL A 222 5.38 -23.77 30.40
CA VAL A 222 4.13 -23.90 31.21
C VAL A 222 3.25 -24.95 30.58
N ASP A 223 2.61 -25.77 31.41
CA ASP A 223 1.76 -26.88 31.00
C ASP A 223 0.59 -27.09 31.93
N ILE A 224 -0.53 -27.61 31.43
CA ILE A 224 -1.72 -27.92 32.23
C ILE A 224 -1.51 -29.21 33.01
N ARG A 225 -1.69 -29.17 34.33
CA ARG A 225 -1.58 -30.37 35.15
C ARG A 225 -2.83 -31.26 35.00
N GLY A 226 -2.58 -32.51 34.59
CA GLY A 226 -3.66 -33.47 34.41
C GLY A 226 -4.49 -33.26 33.13
N PHE A 227 -3.91 -32.64 32.09
CA PHE A 227 -4.62 -32.42 30.85
C PHE A 227 -5.05 -33.71 30.11
N THR A 228 -4.23 -34.76 30.12
CA THR A 228 -4.56 -36.04 29.47
C THR A 228 -5.86 -36.64 30.05
N PRO A 229 -6.00 -36.90 31.36
CA PRO A 229 -7.26 -37.38 31.88
C PRO A 229 -8.42 -36.39 31.75
N LEU A 230 -8.14 -35.09 31.75
CA LEU A 230 -9.17 -34.05 31.47
C LEU A 230 -9.70 -34.21 30.06
N SER A 231 -8.84 -34.31 29.05
CA SER A 231 -9.19 -34.42 27.64
C SER A 231 -9.92 -35.71 27.31
N GLU A 232 -9.63 -36.82 28.00
CA GLU A 232 -10.35 -38.09 27.86
C GLU A 232 -11.76 -38.06 28.42
N SER A 233 -12.04 -37.12 29.34
CA SER A 233 -13.33 -37.04 30.07
C SER A 233 -14.33 -36.04 29.49
N LEU A 234 -13.96 -35.32 28.43
CA LEU A 234 -14.74 -34.23 27.81
C LEU A 234 -14.93 -34.45 26.31
N GLU A 235 -15.96 -33.80 25.75
CA GLU A 235 -16.16 -33.77 24.32
C GLU A 235 -15.05 -32.95 23.64
N PRO A 236 -14.61 -33.32 22.39
CA PRO A 236 -13.50 -32.67 21.70
C PRO A 236 -13.61 -31.13 21.60
N GLU A 237 -14.81 -30.61 21.36
CA GLU A 237 -15.10 -29.18 21.29
C GLU A 237 -14.86 -28.46 22.63
N GLN A 238 -15.18 -29.13 23.75
CA GLN A 238 -14.95 -28.60 25.08
C GLN A 238 -13.45 -28.58 25.39
N VAL A 239 -12.71 -29.63 25.05
CA VAL A 239 -11.25 -29.71 25.17
C VAL A 239 -10.59 -28.57 24.43
N VAL A 240 -10.96 -28.34 23.12
CA VAL A 240 -10.45 -27.23 22.32
C VAL A 240 -10.78 -25.87 22.94
N SER A 241 -12.00 -25.71 23.47
CA SER A 241 -12.40 -24.45 24.13
C SER A 241 -11.57 -24.17 25.40
N ILE A 242 -11.32 -25.17 26.22
CA ILE A 242 -10.48 -25.07 27.43
C ILE A 242 -9.04 -24.74 27.02
N LEU A 243 -8.49 -25.50 26.06
CA LEU A 243 -7.13 -25.29 25.56
C LEU A 243 -6.93 -23.88 25.01
N ASN A 244 -7.87 -23.39 24.18
CA ASN A 244 -7.76 -22.06 23.62
C ASN A 244 -7.78 -20.96 24.68
N GLN A 245 -8.61 -21.08 25.74
CA GLN A 245 -8.64 -20.11 26.84
C GLN A 245 -7.34 -20.12 27.63
N TYR A 246 -6.75 -21.30 27.85
CA TYR A 246 -5.46 -21.46 28.49
C TYR A 246 -4.33 -20.87 27.64
N LEU A 247 -4.28 -21.20 26.36
CA LEU A 247 -3.27 -20.68 25.43
C LEU A 247 -3.35 -19.15 25.25
N ASP A 248 -4.54 -18.59 25.34
CA ASP A 248 -4.75 -17.13 25.31
C ASP A 248 -4.17 -16.47 26.56
N LEU A 249 -4.43 -17.03 27.77
CA LEU A 249 -3.85 -16.55 29.02
C LEU A 249 -2.31 -16.60 29.00
N THR A 250 -1.74 -17.73 28.60
CA THR A 250 -0.27 -17.91 28.59
C THR A 250 0.39 -17.00 27.57
N SER A 251 -0.16 -16.91 26.37
CA SER A 251 0.33 -16.01 25.31
C SER A 251 0.27 -14.55 25.73
N THR A 252 -0.85 -14.12 26.31
CA THR A 252 -1.04 -12.75 26.80
C THR A 252 -0.02 -12.42 27.89
N SER A 253 0.20 -13.32 28.85
CA SER A 253 1.17 -13.11 29.93
C SER A 253 2.61 -13.01 29.39
N ILE A 254 2.98 -13.82 28.37
CA ILE A 254 4.28 -13.75 27.71
C ILE A 254 4.47 -12.41 27.01
N LEU A 255 3.51 -12.02 26.17
CA LEU A 255 3.60 -10.82 25.34
C LEU A 255 3.59 -9.54 26.18
N ASN A 256 2.78 -9.48 27.26
CA ASN A 256 2.74 -8.33 28.16
C ASN A 256 4.07 -8.12 28.91
N ASN A 257 4.86 -9.20 29.06
CA ASN A 257 6.20 -9.15 29.64
C ASN A 257 7.31 -9.14 28.60
N TYR A 258 6.98 -8.78 27.34
CA TYR A 258 7.91 -8.65 26.21
C TYR A 258 8.65 -9.95 25.84
N GLY A 259 8.11 -11.11 26.24
CA GLY A 259 8.62 -12.41 25.83
C GLY A 259 8.22 -12.76 24.41
N MET A 260 9.03 -13.53 23.74
CA MET A 260 8.71 -14.18 22.47
C MET A 260 7.99 -15.51 22.76
N LEU A 261 6.75 -15.64 22.30
CA LEU A 261 6.08 -16.93 22.25
C LEU A 261 6.76 -17.76 21.15
N ASP A 262 7.46 -18.83 21.54
CA ASP A 262 8.16 -19.71 20.60
C ASP A 262 7.15 -20.66 19.92
N LYS A 263 6.58 -21.56 20.65
CA LYS A 263 5.60 -22.53 20.12
C LYS A 263 4.73 -23.15 21.22
N PHE A 264 3.65 -23.76 20.74
CA PHE A 264 2.85 -24.70 21.54
C PHE A 264 3.30 -26.14 21.27
N ILE A 265 3.40 -26.94 22.31
CA ILE A 265 3.82 -28.35 22.27
C ILE A 265 2.75 -29.17 22.96
N GLY A 266 1.70 -29.55 22.19
CA GLY A 266 0.48 -30.10 22.79
C GLY A 266 -0.26 -29.02 23.60
N ASP A 267 -0.41 -29.25 24.91
CA ASP A 267 -0.92 -28.30 25.87
C ASP A 267 0.18 -27.44 26.52
N ALA A 268 1.45 -27.75 26.30
CA ALA A 268 2.55 -26.95 26.83
C ALA A 268 2.82 -25.70 25.93
N THR A 269 3.21 -24.61 26.58
CA THR A 269 3.64 -23.37 25.95
C THR A 269 5.12 -23.11 26.24
N MET A 270 5.91 -22.84 25.21
CA MET A 270 7.31 -22.44 25.32
C MET A 270 7.46 -20.96 24.99
N ALA A 271 8.19 -20.22 25.82
CA ALA A 271 8.55 -18.84 25.58
C ALA A 271 10.03 -18.58 25.81
N VAL A 272 10.58 -17.61 25.06
CA VAL A 272 11.97 -17.17 25.16
C VAL A 272 12.02 -15.66 25.39
N PHE A 273 12.83 -15.22 26.34
CA PHE A 273 13.05 -13.82 26.67
C PHE A 273 14.48 -13.43 26.32
N ASN A 274 14.69 -12.21 25.86
CA ASN A 274 15.93 -11.72 25.28
C ASN A 274 16.23 -12.29 23.87
N ALA A 275 15.16 -12.56 23.11
CA ALA A 275 15.21 -12.96 21.72
C ALA A 275 13.88 -12.56 21.03
N PRO A 276 13.89 -12.17 19.75
CA PRO A 276 15.05 -11.94 18.87
C PRO A 276 15.83 -10.69 19.22
N PHE A 277 15.26 -9.76 19.97
CA PHE A 277 15.89 -8.51 20.40
C PHE A 277 16.45 -8.58 21.81
N ASP A 278 17.38 -7.67 22.11
CA ASP A 278 17.85 -7.48 23.47
C ASP A 278 16.71 -6.94 24.33
N LEU A 279 16.57 -7.53 25.50
CA LEU A 279 15.52 -7.21 26.44
C LEU A 279 16.13 -6.98 27.82
N ASP A 280 16.06 -5.75 28.29
CA ASP A 280 16.50 -5.42 29.63
C ASP A 280 15.67 -6.21 30.65
N ASP A 281 16.33 -6.66 31.71
CA ASP A 281 15.67 -7.40 32.81
C ASP A 281 14.95 -8.69 32.37
N TYR A 282 15.41 -9.33 31.30
CA TYR A 282 14.71 -10.45 30.68
C TYR A 282 14.45 -11.63 31.62
N ILE A 283 15.32 -11.85 32.62
CA ILE A 283 15.15 -12.92 33.62
C ILE A 283 13.97 -12.59 34.57
N TYR A 284 13.92 -11.34 35.06
CA TYR A 284 12.79 -10.87 35.86
C TYR A 284 11.49 -10.93 35.08
N LYS A 285 11.48 -10.46 33.83
CA LYS A 285 10.29 -10.49 32.98
C LYS A 285 9.79 -11.91 32.69
N ALA A 286 10.69 -12.88 32.57
CA ALA A 286 10.30 -14.30 32.45
C ALA A 286 9.59 -14.81 33.71
N VAL A 287 10.13 -14.52 34.89
CA VAL A 287 9.51 -14.92 36.18
C VAL A 287 8.22 -14.14 36.43
N LYS A 288 8.17 -12.87 36.04
CA LYS A 288 6.95 -12.04 36.11
C LYS A 288 5.83 -12.61 35.22
N ALA A 289 6.15 -13.01 33.98
CA ALA A 289 5.19 -13.70 33.11
C ALA A 289 4.65 -14.99 33.74
N ALA A 290 5.53 -15.78 34.38
CA ALA A 290 5.11 -16.96 35.13
C ALA A 290 4.16 -16.63 36.31
N ALA A 291 4.44 -15.55 37.03
CA ALA A 291 3.58 -15.10 38.16
C ALA A 291 2.20 -14.60 37.65
N ASP A 292 2.19 -13.86 36.52
CA ASP A 292 0.96 -13.39 35.87
C ASP A 292 0.10 -14.58 35.39
N MET A 293 0.73 -15.63 34.82
CA MET A 293 0.05 -16.87 34.46
C MET A 293 -0.56 -17.56 35.68
N ARG A 294 0.19 -17.67 36.81
CA ARG A 294 -0.28 -18.25 38.05
C ARG A 294 -1.50 -17.49 38.61
N ALA A 295 -1.43 -16.16 38.62
CA ALA A 295 -2.55 -15.31 39.05
C ALA A 295 -3.77 -15.45 38.12
N GLY A 296 -3.55 -15.52 36.83
CA GLY A 296 -4.61 -15.73 35.84
C GLY A 296 -5.24 -17.13 35.91
N ALA A 297 -4.47 -18.13 36.32
CA ALA A 297 -4.93 -19.51 36.43
C ALA A 297 -6.13 -19.65 37.38
N ASP A 298 -6.15 -18.92 38.50
CA ASP A 298 -7.25 -18.94 39.46
C ASP A 298 -8.55 -18.37 38.89
N VAL A 299 -8.42 -17.32 38.06
CA VAL A 299 -9.55 -16.70 37.35
C VAL A 299 -10.08 -17.64 36.27
N LEU A 300 -9.18 -18.20 35.50
CA LEU A 300 -9.52 -19.14 34.43
C LEU A 300 -10.14 -20.41 34.98
N SER A 301 -9.58 -20.96 36.04
CA SER A 301 -10.09 -22.19 36.73
C SER A 301 -11.52 -22.01 37.21
N ARG A 302 -11.85 -20.87 37.84
CA ARG A 302 -13.24 -20.55 38.25
C ARG A 302 -14.18 -20.47 37.05
N LYS A 303 -13.77 -19.76 35.99
CA LYS A 303 -14.56 -19.64 34.77
C LYS A 303 -14.81 -20.99 34.08
N LEU A 304 -13.81 -21.86 34.02
CA LEU A 304 -13.95 -23.20 33.46
C LEU A 304 -14.79 -24.13 34.35
N ALA A 305 -14.72 -23.97 35.67
CA ALA A 305 -15.58 -24.69 36.60
C ALA A 305 -17.06 -24.33 36.38
N GLU A 306 -17.37 -23.06 36.15
CA GLU A 306 -18.73 -22.60 35.85
C GLU A 306 -19.21 -23.10 34.46
N GLN A 307 -18.33 -23.06 33.44
CA GLN A 307 -18.69 -23.41 32.07
C GLN A 307 -18.76 -24.93 31.81
N PHE A 308 -17.82 -25.69 32.41
CA PHE A 308 -17.60 -27.10 32.06
C PHE A 308 -17.58 -28.01 33.27
N GLY A 309 -17.74 -27.49 34.50
CA GLY A 309 -17.63 -28.26 35.74
C GLY A 309 -16.20 -28.78 35.97
N ARG A 310 -15.19 -28.15 35.41
CA ARG A 310 -13.78 -28.58 35.48
C ARG A 310 -12.89 -27.41 35.90
N SER A 311 -11.86 -27.70 36.67
CA SER A 311 -10.80 -26.74 37.01
C SER A 311 -9.49 -27.16 36.38
N VAL A 312 -8.64 -26.17 36.10
CA VAL A 312 -7.30 -26.37 35.55
C VAL A 312 -6.27 -25.70 36.45
N SER A 313 -5.07 -26.26 36.47
CA SER A 313 -3.93 -25.69 37.16
C SER A 313 -2.68 -25.88 36.31
N PHE A 314 -1.68 -25.03 36.52
CA PHE A 314 -0.48 -25.00 35.69
C PHE A 314 0.75 -25.38 36.52
N GLY A 315 1.70 -26.05 35.87
CA GLY A 315 3.06 -26.17 36.34
C GLY A 315 3.97 -25.33 35.47
N ILE A 316 4.85 -24.53 36.05
CA ILE A 316 5.70 -23.58 35.30
C ILE A 316 7.16 -23.80 35.68
N GLY A 317 8.02 -23.84 34.67
CA GLY A 317 9.48 -23.94 34.82
C GLY A 317 10.19 -22.79 34.12
N VAL A 318 11.10 -22.10 34.84
CA VAL A 318 11.91 -21.02 34.26
C VAL A 318 13.40 -21.30 34.49
N ASN A 319 14.20 -21.18 33.45
CA ASN A 319 15.65 -21.28 33.51
C ASN A 319 16.30 -20.19 32.67
N CYS A 320 17.52 -19.77 33.01
CA CYS A 320 18.30 -18.84 32.21
C CYS A 320 19.71 -19.36 31.91
N GLY A 321 20.28 -18.91 30.83
CA GLY A 321 21.63 -19.31 30.41
C GLY A 321 21.86 -19.08 28.93
N GLU A 322 22.94 -19.65 28.41
CA GLU A 322 23.25 -19.59 26.97
C GLU A 322 22.42 -20.62 26.18
N ALA A 323 21.90 -20.22 25.06
CA ALA A 323 21.23 -21.08 24.08
C ALA A 323 21.62 -20.64 22.67
N VAL A 324 21.43 -21.51 21.70
CA VAL A 324 21.50 -21.13 20.26
C VAL A 324 20.11 -20.71 19.84
N VAL A 325 19.95 -19.48 19.36
CA VAL A 325 18.69 -18.89 18.94
C VAL A 325 18.77 -18.55 17.46
N GLY A 326 17.77 -18.90 16.68
CA GLY A 326 17.74 -18.60 15.25
C GLY A 326 16.75 -19.47 14.47
N ASN A 327 16.89 -19.47 13.16
CA ASN A 327 16.08 -20.27 12.24
C ASN A 327 16.59 -21.71 12.20
N ILE A 328 15.92 -22.58 12.90
CA ILE A 328 16.29 -24.00 13.08
C ILE A 328 15.28 -24.88 12.33
N GLY A 329 15.78 -25.81 11.53
CA GLY A 329 14.90 -26.73 10.78
C GLY A 329 15.51 -27.17 9.47
N SER A 330 14.70 -27.23 8.43
CA SER A 330 15.07 -27.54 7.05
C SER A 330 14.72 -26.39 6.11
N GLU A 331 15.21 -26.44 4.87
CA GLU A 331 14.84 -25.45 3.83
C GLU A 331 13.32 -25.35 3.58
N PHE A 332 12.58 -26.42 3.84
CA PHE A 332 11.12 -26.46 3.63
C PHE A 332 10.31 -26.02 4.84
N ARG A 333 10.89 -26.13 6.04
CA ARG A 333 10.24 -25.76 7.29
C ARG A 333 11.29 -25.41 8.33
N MET A 334 11.23 -24.21 8.83
CA MET A 334 12.07 -23.72 9.91
C MET A 334 11.24 -22.98 10.95
N ASP A 335 11.64 -23.09 12.19
CA ASP A 335 11.09 -22.33 13.30
C ASP A 335 12.18 -21.39 13.83
N TYR A 336 11.85 -20.14 14.11
CA TYR A 336 12.73 -19.27 14.86
C TYR A 336 12.58 -19.65 16.34
N THR A 337 13.60 -20.30 16.91
CA THR A 337 13.51 -20.95 18.21
C THR A 337 14.85 -20.96 18.94
N ALA A 338 14.81 -21.30 20.23
CA ALA A 338 16.01 -21.56 21.02
C ALA A 338 16.24 -23.05 21.21
N ILE A 339 17.51 -23.48 21.14
CA ILE A 339 17.94 -24.85 21.44
C ILE A 339 19.14 -24.85 22.37
N GLY A 340 19.23 -25.85 23.22
CA GLY A 340 20.36 -26.06 24.11
C GLY A 340 19.98 -26.61 25.47
N ASP A 341 20.99 -26.77 26.33
CA ASP A 341 20.79 -27.28 27.70
C ASP A 341 19.92 -26.37 28.56
N THR A 342 20.00 -25.06 28.31
CA THR A 342 19.14 -24.03 28.96
C THR A 342 17.66 -24.30 28.73
N VAL A 343 17.27 -24.63 27.51
CA VAL A 343 15.90 -24.97 27.11
C VAL A 343 15.46 -26.28 27.76
N ASN A 344 16.29 -27.30 27.66
CA ASN A 344 15.99 -28.62 28.23
C ASN A 344 15.82 -28.55 29.76
N THR A 345 16.59 -27.70 30.45
CA THR A 345 16.50 -27.51 31.87
C THR A 345 15.18 -26.85 32.23
N ALA A 346 14.72 -25.82 31.53
CA ALA A 346 13.43 -25.18 31.76
C ALA A 346 12.27 -26.16 31.59
N ALA A 347 12.26 -26.96 30.50
CA ALA A 347 11.24 -28.02 30.31
C ALA A 347 11.20 -29.05 31.42
N ARG A 348 12.34 -29.43 32.00
CA ARG A 348 12.42 -30.38 33.09
C ARG A 348 11.97 -29.78 34.42
N LEU A 349 12.20 -28.51 34.67
CA LEU A 349 11.64 -27.79 35.82
C LEU A 349 10.13 -27.75 35.69
N GLU A 350 9.60 -27.39 34.54
CA GLU A 350 8.17 -27.40 34.28
C GLU A 350 7.56 -28.76 34.56
N SER A 351 8.09 -29.86 34.02
CA SER A 351 7.55 -31.22 34.19
C SER A 351 7.57 -31.72 35.67
N ARG A 352 8.35 -31.09 36.55
CA ARG A 352 8.43 -31.38 37.97
C ARG A 352 7.57 -30.45 38.83
N ALA A 353 7.13 -29.32 38.29
CA ALA A 353 6.32 -28.39 39.02
C ALA A 353 4.93 -28.97 39.32
N ALA A 354 4.51 -28.88 40.54
CA ALA A 354 3.17 -29.25 40.96
C ALA A 354 2.12 -28.21 40.46
N ALA A 355 0.86 -28.48 40.68
CA ALA A 355 -0.25 -27.58 40.37
C ALA A 355 -0.09 -26.22 41.08
N GLY A 356 -0.06 -25.13 40.32
CA GLY A 356 0.14 -23.76 40.83
C GLY A 356 1.60 -23.40 41.17
N GLU A 357 2.55 -24.27 40.89
CA GLU A 357 3.95 -24.10 41.26
C GLU A 357 4.78 -23.49 40.12
N ILE A 358 5.65 -22.55 40.49
CA ILE A 358 6.66 -21.99 39.60
C ILE A 358 8.02 -22.44 40.12
N LEU A 359 8.71 -23.29 39.33
CA LEU A 359 10.05 -23.76 39.64
C LEU A 359 11.09 -23.00 38.80
N ILE A 360 12.15 -22.57 39.49
CA ILE A 360 13.26 -21.87 38.84
C ILE A 360 14.59 -22.54 39.18
N SER A 361 15.57 -22.40 38.28
CA SER A 361 16.93 -22.87 38.52
C SER A 361 17.68 -21.93 39.46
N LYS A 362 18.77 -22.45 40.07
CA LYS A 362 19.70 -21.62 40.85
C LYS A 362 20.19 -20.39 40.06
N ALA A 363 20.43 -20.50 38.76
CA ALA A 363 20.89 -19.38 37.92
C ALA A 363 19.85 -18.24 37.87
N VAL A 364 18.55 -18.55 37.84
CA VAL A 364 17.47 -17.57 37.90
C VAL A 364 17.37 -16.97 39.29
N HIS A 365 17.44 -17.82 40.32
CA HIS A 365 17.42 -17.38 41.72
C HIS A 365 18.53 -16.37 42.02
N ASP A 366 19.78 -16.72 41.71
CA ASP A 366 20.96 -15.88 41.96
C ASP A 366 20.90 -14.55 41.17
N ALA A 367 20.33 -14.58 39.97
CA ALA A 367 20.18 -13.37 39.14
C ALA A 367 19.09 -12.39 39.62
N LEU A 368 18.13 -12.90 40.44
CA LEU A 368 17.00 -12.13 40.98
C LEU A 368 17.03 -12.00 42.51
N GLU A 369 18.20 -12.22 43.11
CA GLU A 369 18.36 -12.11 44.55
C GLU A 369 17.87 -10.73 45.07
N GLY A 370 17.00 -10.76 46.09
CA GLY A 370 16.40 -9.57 46.65
C GLY A 370 15.19 -8.99 45.90
N ARG A 371 14.80 -9.59 44.74
CA ARG A 371 13.63 -9.17 43.94
C ARG A 371 12.50 -10.20 43.90
N ILE A 372 12.77 -11.41 44.39
CA ILE A 372 11.80 -12.49 44.46
C ILE A 372 11.96 -13.22 45.79
N THR A 373 10.84 -13.66 46.39
CA THR A 373 10.86 -14.56 47.53
C THR A 373 10.77 -15.99 47.06
N THR A 374 11.72 -16.82 47.47
CA THR A 374 11.81 -18.22 47.04
C THR A 374 12.03 -19.16 48.20
N GLU A 375 11.65 -20.42 47.99
CA GLU A 375 11.93 -21.54 48.91
C GLU A 375 12.80 -22.56 48.17
N GLU A 376 13.86 -23.05 48.78
CA GLU A 376 14.69 -24.11 48.21
C GLU A 376 13.94 -25.45 48.27
N VAL A 377 13.68 -26.04 47.11
CA VAL A 377 13.03 -27.36 47.00
C VAL A 377 14.06 -28.49 47.15
N GLY A 378 15.33 -28.18 46.90
CA GLY A 378 16.41 -29.15 47.02
C GLY A 378 17.11 -29.43 45.69
N GLN A 379 17.94 -30.49 45.69
CA GLN A 379 18.65 -30.91 44.47
C GLN A 379 17.80 -31.92 43.70
N MET A 380 17.59 -31.63 42.40
CA MET A 380 16.88 -32.52 41.49
C MET A 380 17.84 -33.12 40.47
N GLU A 381 17.85 -34.42 40.35
CA GLU A 381 18.48 -35.11 39.23
C GLU A 381 17.62 -34.88 37.97
N LEU A 382 18.17 -34.18 37.00
CA LEU A 382 17.52 -33.96 35.74
C LEU A 382 18.07 -34.93 34.71
N LYS A 383 17.23 -35.73 34.07
CA LYS A 383 17.61 -36.74 33.09
C LYS A 383 18.59 -36.16 32.04
N GLY A 384 19.84 -36.75 31.95
CA GLY A 384 20.89 -36.30 31.04
C GLY A 384 21.78 -35.16 31.58
N LYS A 385 21.68 -34.75 32.84
CA LYS A 385 22.69 -33.94 33.52
C LYS A 385 23.56 -34.82 34.43
N ALA A 386 24.89 -34.60 34.37
CA ALA A 386 25.84 -35.31 35.19
C ALA A 386 25.83 -34.87 36.65
N LYS A 387 25.26 -33.69 36.94
CA LYS A 387 25.15 -33.14 38.32
C LYS A 387 23.70 -32.74 38.57
N ALA A 388 23.25 -32.95 39.78
CA ALA A 388 21.96 -32.46 40.26
C ALA A 388 21.91 -30.93 40.21
N VAL A 389 20.74 -30.38 39.90
CA VAL A 389 20.49 -28.93 39.81
C VAL A 389 19.72 -28.51 41.05
N THR A 390 20.16 -27.48 41.76
CA THR A 390 19.40 -26.89 42.85
C THR A 390 18.21 -26.12 42.27
N VAL A 391 17.04 -26.40 42.82
CA VAL A 391 15.75 -25.87 42.33
C VAL A 391 15.07 -25.08 43.45
N TYR A 392 14.47 -23.96 43.08
CA TYR A 392 13.74 -23.07 43.97
C TYR A 392 12.30 -22.93 43.49
N ARG A 393 11.37 -22.80 44.47
CA ARG A 393 9.96 -22.45 44.24
C ARG A 393 9.78 -20.97 44.44
N VAL A 394 9.15 -20.30 43.50
CA VAL A 394 8.80 -18.86 43.62
C VAL A 394 7.54 -18.71 44.47
N LEU A 395 7.66 -18.01 45.57
CA LEU A 395 6.54 -17.68 46.47
C LEU A 395 5.91 -16.35 46.06
N GLU A 396 6.71 -15.28 46.05
CA GLU A 396 6.28 -13.92 45.69
C GLU A 396 7.29 -13.25 44.79
N ILE A 397 6.80 -12.27 44.05
CA ILE A 397 7.59 -11.40 43.15
C ILE A 397 7.22 -9.95 43.47
N GLU A 398 8.22 -9.08 43.64
CA GLU A 398 8.03 -7.67 43.92
C GLU A 398 7.55 -6.86 42.72
#